data_b7a6378c9f30a5616adc892e250c62dc
#
_entry.id   b7a6378c9f30a5616adc892e250c62dc
#
_cell.length_a   1.000
_cell.length_b   1.000
_cell.length_c   1.000
_cell.angle_alpha   90.00
_cell.angle_beta   90.00
_cell.angle_gamma   90.00
#
_symmetry.space_group_name_H-M   'P 1'
#
loop_
_entity.id
_entity.type
_entity.pdbx_description
1 polymer ?
#
loop_
_entity_poly.entity_id
_entity_poly.type
_entity_poly.pdbx_seq_one_letter_code
_entity_poly.pdbx_strand_id
1 'polypeptide(L)'
;MRRYLVMRWFNLPWSRRANTQNETSPLIPKVSSSFLGTEELTHVVTGDSTDLQQEGTDTGQEQNNHASKRSQPHGNYSLTDFFLKYLLFMSNLLFTVLGLLVLGLGLWGLINKESFAQEKIGSIGTDPMLIFVTLGLVLTVLCLSGCVGALRENCCLLRLFSAAVLVLITAQVLAAIVAYSLQGQIGDYLRSGMLAAMVRYQDDLDLRFITDEIQSGLQCCGAENYRDWEINIYYNCSAPGVLACGVPATCCVDPLDNGTVWNSQCGVGAQLLDEFSAQSVIFLGGCLGGISRWIEQHTGLIGTAGIIILGVQILTLFITTRLLDSIQWHKANSI
;
A
#
# COMPACT_ATOMS: atom_id res chain seq x y z
N MET A 1 -3.42 -22.44 -22.45
CA MET A 1 -3.61 -22.63 -21.00
C MET A 1 -3.60 -21.33 -20.17
N ARG A 2 -3.35 -20.14 -20.75
CA ARG A 2 -3.30 -18.84 -20.00
C ARG A 2 -4.65 -18.12 -19.81
N ARG A 3 -5.69 -18.51 -20.52
CA ARG A 3 -7.02 -17.85 -20.46
C ARG A 3 -7.94 -18.38 -19.34
N TYR A 4 -7.66 -19.52 -18.76
CA TYR A 4 -8.52 -20.14 -17.73
C TYR A 4 -8.22 -19.72 -16.31
N LEU A 5 -7.03 -19.19 -16.01
CA LEU A 5 -6.65 -18.75 -14.66
C LEU A 5 -7.22 -17.36 -14.29
N VAL A 6 -7.38 -16.47 -15.26
CA VAL A 6 -7.91 -15.12 -15.02
C VAL A 6 -9.43 -15.14 -14.81
N MET A 7 -10.17 -16.04 -15.49
CA MET A 7 -11.63 -16.12 -15.34
C MET A 7 -12.10 -16.77 -14.01
N ARG A 8 -11.26 -17.55 -13.33
CA ARG A 8 -11.61 -18.16 -12.05
C ARG A 8 -11.51 -17.17 -10.88
N TRP A 9 -10.78 -16.06 -11.05
CA TRP A 9 -10.62 -14.98 -10.06
C TRP A 9 -11.82 -14.02 -10.05
N PHE A 10 -12.51 -13.85 -11.18
CA PHE A 10 -13.71 -13.00 -11.29
C PHE A 10 -15.01 -13.68 -10.79
N ASN A 11 -15.02 -14.98 -10.55
CA ASN A 11 -16.13 -15.68 -9.91
C ASN A 11 -16.01 -15.67 -8.38
N LEU A 12 -15.77 -14.50 -7.79
CA LEU A 12 -15.88 -14.29 -6.37
C LEU A 12 -17.33 -14.49 -5.91
N PRO A 13 -17.58 -15.19 -4.78
CA PRO A 13 -18.94 -15.58 -4.34
C PRO A 13 -19.89 -14.43 -4.02
N TRP A 14 -19.45 -13.17 -4.09
CA TRP A 14 -20.31 -12.02 -3.89
C TRP A 14 -21.17 -11.67 -5.11
N SER A 15 -20.83 -12.10 -6.33
CA SER A 15 -21.70 -11.92 -7.50
C SER A 15 -22.84 -12.94 -7.56
N ARG A 16 -22.81 -14.02 -6.74
CA ARG A 16 -23.91 -14.99 -6.68
C ARG A 16 -25.04 -14.63 -5.70
N ARG A 17 -24.85 -13.62 -4.85
CA ARG A 17 -25.85 -13.25 -3.84
C ARG A 17 -26.89 -12.23 -4.33
N ALA A 18 -26.73 -11.67 -5.52
CA ALA A 18 -27.69 -10.73 -6.10
C ALA A 18 -28.81 -11.38 -6.91
N ASN A 19 -28.77 -12.72 -7.13
CA ASN A 19 -29.72 -13.39 -8.02
C ASN A 19 -30.61 -14.44 -7.34
N THR A 20 -30.71 -14.46 -6.01
CA THR A 20 -31.59 -15.40 -5.27
C THR A 20 -32.57 -14.70 -4.34
N GLN A 21 -33.01 -13.49 -4.69
CA GLN A 21 -34.11 -12.83 -4.01
C GLN A 21 -35.30 -12.59 -4.98
N ASN A 22 -35.70 -13.58 -5.72
CA ASN A 22 -37.02 -13.60 -6.34
C ASN A 22 -37.40 -15.05 -6.56
N GLU A 23 -37.96 -15.67 -5.52
CA GLU A 23 -38.97 -16.73 -5.67
C GLU A 23 -39.62 -17.02 -4.31
N THR A 24 -40.88 -16.63 -4.26
CA THR A 24 -42.02 -17.23 -3.57
C THR A 24 -41.95 -17.49 -2.06
N SER A 25 -42.51 -16.54 -1.33
CA SER A 25 -43.09 -16.79 0.00
C SER A 25 -44.57 -17.13 -0.19
N PRO A 26 -45.11 -18.25 0.28
CA PRO A 26 -46.52 -18.44 0.40
C PRO A 26 -47.08 -17.73 1.63
N LEU A 27 -48.14 -16.99 1.42
CA LEU A 27 -48.99 -16.33 2.38
C LEU A 27 -49.66 -17.35 3.31
N ILE A 28 -49.54 -17.19 4.63
CA ILE A 28 -50.40 -17.80 5.62
C ILE A 28 -51.14 -16.71 6.38
N PRO A 29 -52.48 -16.76 6.49
CA PRO A 29 -53.29 -15.69 7.07
C PRO A 29 -53.28 -15.73 8.60
N LYS A 30 -53.26 -14.54 9.21
CA LYS A 30 -53.60 -14.29 10.64
C LYS A 30 -55.02 -14.68 10.93
N VAL A 31 -55.21 -15.48 12.01
CA VAL A 31 -56.52 -15.53 12.71
C VAL A 31 -56.24 -15.17 14.19
N SER A 32 -56.91 -14.12 14.61
CA SER A 32 -57.06 -13.70 16.00
C SER A 32 -58.15 -14.58 16.65
N SER A 33 -57.98 -14.96 17.90
CA SER A 33 -59.02 -14.75 18.92
C SER A 33 -58.62 -15.39 20.27
N SER A 34 -58.80 -14.64 21.22
CA SER A 34 -58.85 -14.63 22.65
C SER A 34 -59.65 -15.75 23.31
N PHE A 35 -59.38 -15.89 24.58
CA PHE A 35 -60.18 -16.30 25.76
C PHE A 35 -59.83 -17.57 26.51
N LEU A 36 -59.32 -17.36 27.67
CA LEU A 36 -59.75 -17.75 29.05
C LEU A 36 -59.98 -19.21 29.38
N GLY A 37 -59.39 -19.65 30.50
CA GLY A 37 -60.08 -20.56 31.46
C GLY A 37 -59.27 -21.77 31.89
N THR A 38 -58.63 -21.65 33.02
CA THR A 38 -58.70 -22.43 34.28
C THR A 38 -58.73 -23.96 34.30
N GLU A 39 -57.93 -24.44 35.28
CA GLU A 39 -58.09 -25.61 36.16
C GLU A 39 -57.81 -27.02 35.56
N GLU A 40 -57.04 -27.74 36.15
CA GLU A 40 -56.81 -28.42 37.41
C GLU A 40 -56.76 -29.96 37.23
N LEU A 41 -55.81 -30.52 37.90
CA LEU A 41 -55.76 -31.75 38.70
C LEU A 41 -55.54 -33.15 38.06
N THR A 42 -54.46 -33.67 38.52
CA THR A 42 -54.18 -34.96 39.19
C THR A 42 -54.28 -36.31 38.48
N HIS A 43 -53.38 -37.12 39.00
CA HIS A 43 -53.28 -38.56 39.23
C HIS A 43 -52.63 -39.42 38.13
N VAL A 44 -51.44 -39.96 38.44
CA VAL A 44 -51.01 -41.10 39.28
C VAL A 44 -51.27 -42.50 38.64
N VAL A 45 -50.20 -43.29 38.73
CA VAL A 45 -50.14 -44.77 38.88
C VAL A 45 -49.61 -45.56 37.68
N THR A 46 -48.36 -45.99 37.82
CA THR A 46 -47.76 -47.31 38.02
C THR A 46 -48.20 -48.48 37.16
N GLY A 47 -47.18 -49.30 36.86
CA GLY A 47 -47.26 -50.76 36.59
C GLY A 47 -46.50 -51.07 35.28
N ASP A 48 -45.39 -51.59 35.33
CA ASP A 48 -44.74 -52.84 35.75
C ASP A 48 -44.96 -54.00 34.75
N SER A 49 -43.83 -54.56 34.42
CA SER A 49 -43.53 -55.96 34.16
C SER A 49 -43.67 -56.59 32.78
N THR A 50 -42.57 -57.14 32.44
CA THR A 50 -42.17 -58.53 32.05
C THR A 50 -42.25 -58.98 30.60
N ASP A 51 -41.05 -59.36 30.21
CA ASP A 51 -40.59 -60.59 29.51
C ASP A 51 -41.45 -61.21 28.40
N LEU A 52 -40.81 -61.49 27.27
CA LEU A 52 -40.42 -62.85 26.90
C LEU A 52 -39.78 -62.90 25.50
N GLN A 53 -38.73 -63.70 25.48
CA GLN A 53 -38.00 -64.22 24.34
C GLN A 53 -38.88 -64.87 23.28
N GLN A 54 -38.47 -64.78 22.00
CA GLN A 54 -38.27 -66.02 21.22
C GLN A 54 -37.52 -65.79 19.93
N GLU A 55 -36.61 -66.62 19.74
CA GLU A 55 -35.73 -67.11 18.74
C GLU A 55 -36.41 -67.41 17.39
N GLY A 56 -35.71 -67.20 16.27
CA GLY A 56 -36.12 -67.64 14.94
C GLY A 56 -35.15 -67.29 13.86
N THR A 57 -34.23 -68.17 13.61
CA THR A 57 -33.33 -68.43 12.48
C THR A 57 -33.93 -68.10 11.11
N ASP A 58 -33.28 -67.48 10.15
CA ASP A 58 -32.43 -68.06 9.12
C ASP A 58 -32.32 -67.14 7.80
N THR A 59 -31.17 -67.23 7.19
CA THR A 59 -30.82 -67.08 5.78
C THR A 59 -30.89 -65.72 5.08
N GLY A 60 -29.71 -65.14 4.92
CA GLY A 60 -29.08 -64.91 3.59
C GLY A 60 -29.60 -63.80 2.73
N GLN A 61 -28.86 -62.69 2.70
CA GLN A 61 -28.36 -62.13 1.44
C GLN A 61 -27.33 -61.03 1.73
N GLU A 62 -26.13 -61.37 1.34
CA GLU A 62 -24.99 -60.48 1.20
C GLU A 62 -25.33 -59.36 0.20
N GLN A 63 -25.49 -58.14 0.67
CA GLN A 63 -25.50 -56.96 -0.17
C GLN A 63 -24.45 -56.02 0.33
N ASN A 64 -23.29 -56.12 -0.36
CA ASN A 64 -22.16 -55.21 -0.29
C ASN A 64 -22.61 -53.75 -0.49
N ASN A 65 -22.91 -53.07 0.59
CA ASN A 65 -22.91 -51.62 0.62
C ASN A 65 -21.56 -51.13 1.08
N HIS A 66 -20.66 -50.91 0.12
CA HIS A 66 -19.54 -50.01 0.27
C HIS A 66 -20.09 -48.60 0.56
N ALA A 67 -20.53 -48.42 1.78
CA ALA A 67 -20.66 -47.06 2.33
C ALA A 67 -19.21 -46.54 2.50
N SER A 68 -18.76 -45.82 1.47
CA SER A 68 -17.63 -44.93 1.57
C SER A 68 -17.81 -44.12 2.84
N LYS A 69 -17.11 -44.48 3.89
CA LYS A 69 -16.91 -43.69 5.09
C LYS A 69 -16.23 -42.41 4.61
N ARG A 70 -17.02 -41.38 4.24
CA ARG A 70 -16.60 -40.03 4.17
C ARG A 70 -16.13 -39.67 5.56
N SER A 71 -14.85 -39.79 5.81
CA SER A 71 -14.20 -39.28 7.00
C SER A 71 -14.58 -37.81 7.12
N GLN A 72 -15.50 -37.50 8.01
CA GLN A 72 -15.75 -36.13 8.44
C GLN A 72 -14.42 -35.60 9.00
N PRO A 73 -13.87 -34.55 8.47
CA PRO A 73 -12.76 -33.89 9.15
C PRO A 73 -13.32 -33.26 10.41
N HIS A 74 -12.97 -33.84 11.54
CA HIS A 74 -13.13 -33.22 12.85
C HIS A 74 -12.62 -31.77 12.75
N GLY A 75 -13.45 -30.80 13.18
CA GLY A 75 -13.19 -29.37 13.15
C GLY A 75 -12.06 -28.92 14.08
N ASN A 76 -10.86 -29.38 13.81
CA ASN A 76 -9.66 -28.77 14.35
C ASN A 76 -9.16 -27.80 13.28
N TYR A 77 -9.01 -26.53 13.65
CA TYR A 77 -8.22 -25.58 12.87
C TYR A 77 -6.97 -26.29 12.39
N SER A 78 -6.80 -26.39 11.08
CA SER A 78 -5.59 -26.98 10.55
C SER A 78 -4.41 -26.16 11.06
N LEU A 79 -3.33 -26.82 11.49
CA LEU A 79 -2.08 -26.15 11.86
C LEU A 79 -1.65 -25.14 10.80
N THR A 80 -1.98 -25.41 9.54
CA THR A 80 -1.75 -24.51 8.41
C THR A 80 -2.56 -23.22 8.51
N ASP A 81 -3.84 -23.26 8.90
CA ASP A 81 -4.68 -22.06 9.02
C ASP A 81 -4.19 -21.17 10.18
N PHE A 82 -3.77 -21.80 11.27
CA PHE A 82 -3.16 -21.11 12.39
C PHE A 82 -1.86 -20.41 11.97
N PHE A 83 -0.98 -21.12 11.27
CA PHE A 83 0.28 -20.55 10.75
C PHE A 83 0.03 -19.41 9.77
N LEU A 84 -0.89 -19.57 8.81
CA LEU A 84 -1.23 -18.52 7.84
C LEU A 84 -1.80 -17.27 8.51
N LYS A 85 -2.63 -17.44 9.54
CA LYS A 85 -3.19 -16.34 10.34
C LYS A 85 -2.09 -15.52 11.01
N TYR A 86 -1.17 -16.19 11.71
CA TYR A 86 -0.07 -15.49 12.39
C TYR A 86 0.97 -14.93 11.42
N LEU A 87 1.23 -15.58 10.31
CA LEU A 87 2.10 -15.07 9.25
C LEU A 87 1.54 -13.77 8.67
N LEU A 88 0.24 -13.76 8.34
CA LEU A 88 -0.45 -12.56 7.85
C LEU A 88 -0.43 -11.45 8.89
N PHE A 89 -0.70 -11.77 10.17
CA PHE A 89 -0.66 -10.81 11.26
C PHE A 89 0.73 -10.19 11.44
N MET A 90 1.78 -11.02 11.55
CA MET A 90 3.15 -10.54 11.77
C MET A 90 3.66 -9.69 10.60
N SER A 91 3.37 -10.11 9.37
CA SER A 91 3.72 -9.33 8.18
C SER A 91 3.04 -7.96 8.19
N ASN A 92 1.73 -7.90 8.42
CA ASN A 92 1.01 -6.63 8.49
C ASN A 92 1.43 -5.78 9.69
N LEU A 93 1.77 -6.38 10.84
CA LEU A 93 2.29 -5.65 12.00
C LEU A 93 3.61 -4.95 11.67
N LEU A 94 4.52 -5.64 10.99
CA LEU A 94 5.79 -5.04 10.54
C LEU A 94 5.54 -3.83 9.63
N PHE A 95 4.66 -3.96 8.64
CA PHE A 95 4.31 -2.85 7.76
C PHE A 95 3.54 -1.74 8.47
N THR A 96 2.75 -2.04 9.50
CA THR A 96 2.10 -1.03 10.35
C THR A 96 3.15 -0.18 11.08
N VAL A 97 4.17 -0.82 11.66
CA VAL A 97 5.27 -0.10 12.33
C VAL A 97 6.02 0.79 11.33
N LEU A 98 6.34 0.27 10.14
CA LEU A 98 6.97 1.06 9.08
C LEU A 98 6.08 2.24 8.64
N GLY A 99 4.77 2.02 8.49
CA GLY A 99 3.81 3.08 8.16
C GLY A 99 3.76 4.18 9.22
N LEU A 100 3.77 3.80 10.51
CA LEU A 100 3.82 4.75 11.63
C LEU A 100 5.13 5.53 11.67
N LEU A 101 6.27 4.92 11.34
CA LEU A 101 7.55 5.62 11.23
C LEU A 101 7.52 6.66 10.11
N VAL A 102 7.04 6.28 8.92
CA VAL A 102 6.89 7.21 7.78
C VAL A 102 5.94 8.36 8.12
N LEU A 103 4.79 8.06 8.75
CA LEU A 103 3.84 9.04 9.21
C LEU A 103 4.46 10.00 10.24
N GLY A 104 5.21 9.46 11.20
CA GLY A 104 5.89 10.26 12.23
C GLY A 104 6.93 11.20 11.64
N LEU A 105 7.74 10.73 10.68
CA LEU A 105 8.72 11.55 9.97
C LEU A 105 8.05 12.66 9.15
N GLY A 106 6.97 12.34 8.43
CA GLY A 106 6.20 13.32 7.67
C GLY A 106 5.57 14.38 8.56
N LEU A 107 4.97 14.00 9.69
CA LEU A 107 4.39 14.94 10.67
C LEU A 107 5.47 15.81 11.33
N TRP A 108 6.60 15.22 11.69
CA TRP A 108 7.71 15.98 12.24
C TRP A 108 8.22 17.04 11.25
N GLY A 109 8.39 16.65 9.97
CA GLY A 109 8.77 17.60 8.92
C GLY A 109 7.78 18.75 8.79
N LEU A 110 6.46 18.46 8.79
CA LEU A 110 5.43 19.50 8.73
C LEU A 110 5.47 20.45 9.95
N ILE A 111 5.57 19.93 11.17
CA ILE A 111 5.60 20.74 12.40
C ILE A 111 6.83 21.65 12.43
N ASN A 112 7.99 21.14 12.02
CA ASN A 112 9.21 21.96 11.97
C ASN A 112 9.11 23.07 10.91
N LYS A 113 8.37 22.84 9.82
CA LYS A 113 8.14 23.82 8.76
C LYS A 113 7.21 24.94 9.23
N GLU A 114 6.12 24.64 9.95
CA GLU A 114 5.19 25.65 10.47
C GLU A 114 5.85 26.64 11.43
N SER A 115 6.87 26.22 12.18
CA SER A 115 7.60 27.10 13.10
C SER A 115 8.36 28.21 12.37
N PHE A 116 8.67 28.05 11.08
CA PHE A 116 9.42 29.02 10.27
C PHE A 116 8.57 29.81 9.25
N ALA A 117 7.39 29.32 8.88
CA ALA A 117 6.57 29.89 7.80
C ALA A 117 5.17 30.26 8.25
N GLN A 118 5.03 31.27 9.14
CA GLN A 118 3.70 31.82 9.51
C GLN A 118 3.01 32.60 8.37
N GLU A 119 3.56 32.70 7.17
CA GLU A 119 3.05 33.66 6.17
C GLU A 119 2.64 33.14 4.78
N LYS A 120 2.62 31.82 4.49
CA LYS A 120 2.14 31.37 3.16
C LYS A 120 1.38 30.04 3.18
N ILE A 121 0.11 30.10 3.54
CA ILE A 121 -0.89 29.05 3.28
C ILE A 121 -1.32 29.10 1.81
N GLY A 122 -0.40 28.91 0.88
CA GLY A 122 -0.68 29.08 -0.56
C GLY A 122 -0.50 27.86 -1.46
N SER A 123 0.16 26.78 -1.02
CA SER A 123 0.45 25.65 -1.91
C SER A 123 0.44 24.30 -1.20
N ILE A 124 -0.66 23.97 -0.55
CA ILE A 124 -0.88 22.68 0.16
C ILE A 124 -0.72 21.46 -0.77
N GLY A 125 -0.86 21.63 -2.08
CA GLY A 125 -0.84 20.52 -3.05
C GLY A 125 0.54 20.06 -3.53
N THR A 126 1.62 20.79 -3.21
CA THR A 126 2.97 20.49 -3.73
C THR A 126 4.00 20.19 -2.64
N ASP A 127 3.58 20.10 -1.38
CA ASP A 127 4.47 19.82 -0.25
C ASP A 127 4.90 18.36 -0.25
N PRO A 128 6.20 18.03 -0.40
CA PRO A 128 6.67 16.65 -0.37
C PRO A 128 6.43 15.98 0.99
N MET A 129 6.43 16.74 2.09
CA MET A 129 6.13 16.19 3.44
C MET A 129 4.70 15.70 3.57
N LEU A 130 3.72 16.34 2.89
CA LEU A 130 2.34 15.85 2.82
C LEU A 130 2.24 14.48 2.13
N ILE A 131 3.10 14.20 1.17
CA ILE A 131 3.16 12.87 0.51
C ILE A 131 3.57 11.82 1.53
N PHE A 132 4.58 12.07 2.36
CA PHE A 132 4.99 11.12 3.42
C PHE A 132 3.87 10.90 4.45
N VAL A 133 3.17 11.96 4.87
CA VAL A 133 2.03 11.84 5.80
C VAL A 133 0.91 11.00 5.19
N THR A 134 0.51 11.28 3.95
CA THR A 134 -0.57 10.55 3.29
C THR A 134 -0.19 9.09 3.02
N LEU A 135 1.03 8.81 2.56
CA LEU A 135 1.52 7.45 2.35
C LEU A 135 1.61 6.68 3.67
N GLY A 136 2.19 7.30 4.71
CA GLY A 136 2.29 6.69 6.04
C GLY A 136 0.92 6.39 6.65
N LEU A 137 -0.05 7.31 6.51
CA LEU A 137 -1.42 7.11 6.99
C LEU A 137 -2.13 5.97 6.25
N VAL A 138 -2.09 5.99 4.92
CA VAL A 138 -2.73 4.95 4.08
C VAL A 138 -2.13 3.59 4.39
N LEU A 139 -0.80 3.47 4.43
CA LEU A 139 -0.11 2.22 4.76
C LEU A 139 -0.50 1.71 6.15
N THR A 140 -0.50 2.58 7.15
CA THR A 140 -0.87 2.23 8.53
C THR A 140 -2.32 1.72 8.61
N VAL A 141 -3.28 2.43 8.04
CA VAL A 141 -4.70 2.06 8.06
C VAL A 141 -4.94 0.72 7.34
N LEU A 142 -4.33 0.53 6.18
CA LEU A 142 -4.44 -0.72 5.42
C LEU A 142 -3.87 -1.90 6.20
N CYS A 143 -2.65 -1.77 6.73
CA CYS A 143 -2.01 -2.85 7.46
C CYS A 143 -2.69 -3.14 8.81
N LEU A 144 -3.19 -2.12 9.52
CA LEU A 144 -4.04 -2.31 10.71
C LEU A 144 -5.32 -3.07 10.38
N SER A 145 -5.98 -2.77 9.26
CA SER A 145 -7.16 -3.52 8.83
C SER A 145 -6.84 -4.99 8.56
N GLY A 146 -5.66 -5.30 8.00
CA GLY A 146 -5.16 -6.66 7.83
C GLY A 146 -4.87 -7.36 9.16
N CYS A 147 -4.21 -6.67 10.12
CA CYS A 147 -3.93 -7.20 11.46
C CYS A 147 -5.23 -7.53 12.22
N VAL A 148 -6.14 -6.57 12.32
CA VAL A 148 -7.41 -6.75 13.05
C VAL A 148 -8.29 -7.77 12.34
N GLY A 149 -8.32 -7.77 11.00
CA GLY A 149 -9.05 -8.74 10.19
C GLY A 149 -8.60 -10.17 10.43
N ALA A 150 -7.30 -10.40 10.49
CA ALA A 150 -6.70 -11.71 10.76
C ALA A 150 -6.96 -12.17 12.20
N LEU A 151 -6.73 -11.29 13.20
CA LEU A 151 -6.90 -11.68 14.61
C LEU A 151 -8.35 -11.90 15.01
N ARG A 152 -9.25 -11.02 14.59
CA ARG A 152 -10.68 -11.08 14.93
C ARG A 152 -11.51 -11.95 13.97
N GLU A 153 -10.86 -12.55 12.98
CA GLU A 153 -11.54 -13.40 11.97
C GLU A 153 -12.75 -12.67 11.34
N ASN A 154 -12.57 -11.37 11.13
CA ASN A 154 -13.63 -10.54 10.56
C ASN A 154 -13.57 -10.59 9.04
N CYS A 155 -14.51 -11.33 8.43
CA CYS A 155 -14.58 -11.50 6.98
C CYS A 155 -14.75 -10.17 6.22
N CYS A 156 -15.42 -9.17 6.81
CA CYS A 156 -15.62 -7.87 6.16
C CYS A 156 -14.30 -7.12 6.05
N LEU A 157 -13.56 -7.01 7.16
CA LEU A 157 -12.26 -6.33 7.21
C LEU A 157 -11.23 -7.00 6.29
N LEU A 158 -11.21 -8.32 6.30
CA LEU A 158 -10.29 -9.11 5.49
C LEU A 158 -10.58 -8.98 3.98
N ARG A 159 -11.87 -8.87 3.61
CA ARG A 159 -12.28 -8.58 2.22
C ARG A 159 -11.88 -7.17 1.79
N LEU A 160 -12.09 -6.18 2.67
CA LEU A 160 -11.68 -4.80 2.40
C LEU A 160 -10.17 -4.71 2.18
N PHE A 161 -9.39 -5.34 3.06
CA PHE A 161 -7.94 -5.44 2.93
C PHE A 161 -7.53 -6.12 1.61
N SER A 162 -8.13 -7.26 1.28
CA SER A 162 -7.85 -7.97 0.02
C SER A 162 -8.18 -7.12 -1.22
N ALA A 163 -9.32 -6.40 -1.21
CA ALA A 163 -9.70 -5.50 -2.28
C ALA A 163 -8.70 -4.34 -2.43
N ALA A 164 -8.25 -3.74 -1.31
CA ALA A 164 -7.27 -2.67 -1.32
C ALA A 164 -5.90 -3.13 -1.86
N VAL A 165 -5.42 -4.31 -1.45
CA VAL A 165 -4.18 -4.89 -2.00
C VAL A 165 -4.31 -5.17 -3.50
N LEU A 166 -5.47 -5.65 -3.97
CA LEU A 166 -5.72 -5.86 -5.39
C LEU A 166 -5.67 -4.55 -6.18
N VAL A 167 -6.26 -3.47 -5.63
CA VAL A 167 -6.20 -2.13 -6.23
C VAL A 167 -4.75 -1.64 -6.30
N LEU A 168 -3.94 -1.87 -5.25
CA LEU A 168 -2.51 -1.51 -5.27
C LEU A 168 -1.74 -2.26 -6.35
N ILE A 169 -1.96 -3.57 -6.50
CA ILE A 169 -1.32 -4.36 -7.56
C ILE A 169 -1.70 -3.82 -8.95
N THR A 170 -3.00 -3.56 -9.18
CA THR A 170 -3.44 -3.02 -10.47
C THR A 170 -2.86 -1.64 -10.75
N ALA A 171 -2.81 -0.77 -9.74
CA ALA A 171 -2.20 0.56 -9.85
C ALA A 171 -0.69 0.47 -10.18
N GLN A 172 0.06 -0.42 -9.54
CA GLN A 172 1.49 -0.64 -9.81
C GLN A 172 1.73 -1.14 -11.24
N VAL A 173 0.94 -2.10 -11.72
CA VAL A 173 1.06 -2.62 -13.09
C VAL A 173 0.74 -1.54 -14.10
N LEU A 174 -0.34 -0.76 -13.88
CA LEU A 174 -0.70 0.36 -14.74
C LEU A 174 0.39 1.45 -14.73
N ALA A 175 0.92 1.80 -13.56
CA ALA A 175 2.01 2.78 -13.44
C ALA A 175 3.27 2.32 -14.20
N ALA A 176 3.63 1.04 -14.12
CA ALA A 176 4.76 0.48 -14.87
C ALA A 176 4.54 0.55 -16.39
N ILE A 177 3.32 0.25 -16.87
CA ILE A 177 2.96 0.35 -18.29
C ILE A 177 3.03 1.80 -18.77
N VAL A 178 2.46 2.74 -17.99
CA VAL A 178 2.47 4.17 -18.28
C VAL A 178 3.89 4.70 -18.29
N ALA A 179 4.70 4.36 -17.29
CA ALA A 179 6.11 4.78 -17.21
C ALA A 179 6.91 4.28 -18.44
N TYR A 180 6.70 3.03 -18.85
CA TYR A 180 7.35 2.50 -20.05
C TYR A 180 6.85 3.17 -21.33
N SER A 181 5.54 3.45 -21.44
CA SER A 181 4.95 4.03 -22.65
C SER A 181 5.28 5.51 -22.83
N LEU A 182 5.46 6.24 -21.72
CA LEU A 182 5.63 7.70 -21.71
C LEU A 182 7.05 8.12 -21.29
N GLN A 183 8.04 7.22 -21.37
CA GLN A 183 9.40 7.52 -20.91
C GLN A 183 10.01 8.78 -21.54
N GLY A 184 9.66 9.10 -22.78
CA GLY A 184 10.11 10.35 -23.43
C GLY A 184 9.46 11.59 -22.83
N GLN A 185 8.18 11.55 -22.46
CA GLN A 185 7.45 12.67 -21.86
C GLN A 185 7.79 12.86 -20.37
N ILE A 186 8.21 11.80 -19.68
CA ILE A 186 8.62 11.87 -18.27
C ILE A 186 9.80 12.82 -18.10
N GLY A 187 10.74 12.85 -19.07
CA GLY A 187 11.85 13.78 -19.08
C GLY A 187 11.38 15.24 -19.04
N ASP A 188 10.39 15.60 -19.86
CA ASP A 188 9.83 16.95 -19.92
C ASP A 188 9.10 17.33 -18.62
N TYR A 189 8.34 16.38 -18.01
CA TYR A 189 7.71 16.58 -16.71
C TYR A 189 8.74 16.77 -15.59
N LEU A 190 9.80 15.97 -15.55
CA LEU A 190 10.88 16.12 -14.60
C LEU A 190 11.61 17.47 -14.78
N ARG A 191 11.85 17.87 -16.02
CA ARG A 191 12.44 19.16 -16.33
C ARG A 191 11.58 20.32 -15.81
N SER A 192 10.30 20.32 -16.11
CA SER A 192 9.38 21.37 -15.66
C SER A 192 9.24 21.39 -14.13
N GLY A 193 9.18 20.22 -13.50
CA GLY A 193 9.15 20.09 -12.04
C GLY A 193 10.42 20.62 -11.37
N MET A 194 11.59 20.31 -11.94
CA MET A 194 12.87 20.78 -11.42
C MET A 194 13.03 22.30 -11.57
N LEU A 195 12.65 22.84 -12.72
CA LEU A 195 12.65 24.30 -12.92
C LEU A 195 11.71 25.00 -11.94
N ALA A 196 10.52 24.44 -11.70
CA ALA A 196 9.58 24.97 -10.72
C ALA A 196 10.13 24.92 -9.27
N ALA A 197 10.88 23.87 -8.92
CA ALA A 197 11.58 23.78 -7.64
C ALA A 197 12.69 24.83 -7.52
N MET A 198 13.47 25.02 -8.59
CA MET A 198 14.54 26.03 -8.63
C MET A 198 13.99 27.45 -8.47
N VAL A 199 12.84 27.79 -9.06
CA VAL A 199 12.20 29.11 -8.87
C VAL A 199 11.92 29.38 -7.41
N ARG A 200 11.47 28.37 -6.65
CA ARG A 200 11.05 28.47 -5.23
C ARG A 200 12.14 28.08 -4.24
N TYR A 201 13.34 27.82 -4.71
CA TYR A 201 14.46 27.25 -3.91
C TYR A 201 14.76 28.03 -2.63
N GLN A 202 14.72 29.38 -2.65
CA GLN A 202 15.00 30.19 -1.47
C GLN A 202 13.77 30.37 -0.57
N ASP A 203 12.57 30.24 -1.13
CA ASP A 203 11.32 30.49 -0.42
C ASP A 203 10.75 29.24 0.26
N ASP A 204 11.18 28.03 -0.18
CA ASP A 204 10.67 26.73 0.32
C ASP A 204 11.84 25.83 0.76
N LEU A 205 11.94 25.61 2.06
CA LEU A 205 13.02 24.82 2.67
C LEU A 205 13.02 23.35 2.21
N ASP A 206 11.86 22.77 1.90
CA ASP A 206 11.78 21.38 1.47
C ASP A 206 12.26 21.25 0.02
N LEU A 207 11.85 22.18 -0.85
CA LEU A 207 12.34 22.20 -2.23
C LEU A 207 13.83 22.50 -2.27
N ARG A 208 14.32 23.38 -1.39
CA ARG A 208 15.75 23.62 -1.22
C ARG A 208 16.48 22.35 -0.82
N PHE A 209 16.03 21.67 0.25
CA PHE A 209 16.63 20.44 0.74
C PHE A 209 16.68 19.37 -0.35
N ILE A 210 15.54 19.11 -1.05
CA ILE A 210 15.49 18.12 -2.13
C ILE A 210 16.42 18.48 -3.28
N THR A 211 16.46 19.77 -3.68
CA THR A 211 17.34 20.23 -4.75
C THR A 211 18.80 20.07 -4.38
N ASP A 212 19.16 20.45 -3.15
CA ASP A 212 20.52 20.32 -2.61
C ASP A 212 20.98 18.85 -2.55
N GLU A 213 20.11 17.93 -2.09
CA GLU A 213 20.39 16.49 -2.06
C GLU A 213 20.58 15.91 -3.46
N ILE A 214 19.76 16.33 -4.43
CA ILE A 214 19.89 15.89 -5.82
C ILE A 214 21.20 16.39 -6.42
N GLN A 215 21.52 17.67 -6.24
CA GLN A 215 22.72 18.27 -6.81
C GLN A 215 24.00 17.69 -6.22
N SER A 216 24.07 17.56 -4.89
CA SER A 216 25.24 16.99 -4.23
C SER A 216 25.36 15.48 -4.47
N GLY A 217 24.26 14.74 -4.40
CA GLY A 217 24.25 13.28 -4.56
C GLY A 217 24.55 12.83 -6.00
N LEU A 218 24.10 13.57 -7.01
CA LEU A 218 24.32 13.25 -8.43
C LEU A 218 25.47 14.06 -9.06
N GLN A 219 26.11 14.96 -8.30
CA GLN A 219 27.18 15.80 -8.78
C GLN A 219 26.78 16.56 -10.07
N CYS A 220 25.69 17.33 -9.96
CA CYS A 220 25.06 18.03 -11.07
C CYS A 220 24.62 19.44 -10.66
N CYS A 221 24.30 20.31 -11.63
CA CYS A 221 23.84 21.66 -11.35
C CYS A 221 22.77 22.09 -12.33
N GLY A 222 21.65 22.61 -11.81
CA GLY A 222 20.50 22.99 -12.61
C GLY A 222 19.71 21.80 -13.19
N ALA A 223 18.75 22.05 -14.03
CA ALA A 223 17.95 21.02 -14.68
C ALA A 223 18.73 20.37 -15.85
N GLU A 224 19.08 21.12 -16.87
CA GLU A 224 19.86 20.69 -18.02
C GLU A 224 21.32 21.17 -17.95
N ASN A 225 21.55 22.35 -17.36
CA ASN A 225 22.86 22.94 -17.14
C ASN A 225 22.83 23.96 -15.99
N TYR A 226 23.99 24.40 -15.55
CA TYR A 226 24.15 25.35 -14.43
C TYR A 226 23.52 26.72 -14.68
N ARG A 227 23.34 27.15 -15.95
CA ARG A 227 22.72 28.45 -16.31
C ARG A 227 21.21 28.45 -16.09
N ASP A 228 20.60 27.31 -15.93
CA ASP A 228 19.15 27.22 -15.61
C ASP A 228 18.80 27.94 -14.30
N TRP A 229 19.80 28.21 -13.43
CA TRP A 229 19.65 29.01 -12.22
C TRP A 229 19.27 30.47 -12.45
N GLU A 230 19.41 30.97 -13.68
CA GLU A 230 18.91 32.28 -14.05
C GLU A 230 17.40 32.45 -13.87
N ILE A 231 16.64 31.35 -13.85
CA ILE A 231 15.18 31.39 -13.59
C ILE A 231 14.84 31.84 -12.16
N ASN A 232 15.77 31.66 -11.21
CA ASN A 232 15.55 32.03 -9.81
C ASN A 232 15.82 33.50 -9.61
N ILE A 233 14.91 34.22 -8.90
CA ILE A 233 14.98 35.67 -8.70
C ILE A 233 16.23 36.16 -7.97
N TYR A 234 16.87 35.30 -7.15
CA TYR A 234 18.08 35.65 -6.40
C TYR A 234 19.37 35.33 -7.15
N TYR A 235 19.34 34.32 -8.04
CA TYR A 235 20.48 33.88 -8.83
C TYR A 235 20.50 34.48 -10.24
N ASN A 236 19.41 35.15 -10.64
CA ASN A 236 19.35 35.86 -11.91
C ASN A 236 20.44 36.94 -11.99
N CYS A 237 21.07 37.10 -13.17
CA CYS A 237 22.13 38.08 -13.35
C CYS A 237 21.67 39.54 -13.21
N SER A 238 20.39 39.81 -13.31
CA SER A 238 19.81 41.14 -13.07
C SER A 238 19.44 41.36 -11.58
N ALA A 239 19.63 40.37 -10.71
CA ALA A 239 19.35 40.52 -9.31
C ALA A 239 20.29 41.48 -8.59
N PRO A 240 19.82 42.31 -7.64
CA PRO A 240 20.66 43.26 -6.94
C PRO A 240 21.54 42.66 -5.83
N GLY A 241 21.48 41.35 -5.61
CA GLY A 241 22.11 40.67 -4.45
C GLY A 241 23.48 40.07 -4.77
N VAL A 242 24.17 39.61 -3.72
CA VAL A 242 25.47 38.94 -3.80
C VAL A 242 25.41 37.57 -4.49
N LEU A 243 24.24 36.99 -4.62
CA LEU A 243 24.02 35.73 -5.30
C LEU A 243 23.77 35.88 -6.81
N ALA A 244 23.70 37.10 -7.30
CA ALA A 244 23.45 37.36 -8.73
C ALA A 244 24.48 36.66 -9.63
N CYS A 245 24.02 36.07 -10.73
CA CYS A 245 24.81 35.23 -11.62
C CYS A 245 25.49 34.04 -10.94
N GLY A 246 25.05 33.67 -9.76
CA GLY A 246 25.59 32.52 -8.99
C GLY A 246 24.78 31.25 -9.18
N VAL A 247 25.23 30.21 -8.50
CA VAL A 247 24.51 28.90 -8.32
C VAL A 247 24.62 28.53 -6.86
N PRO A 248 23.76 27.60 -6.35
CA PRO A 248 23.89 27.09 -5.00
C PRO A 248 25.23 26.41 -4.71
N ALA A 249 25.67 26.45 -3.47
CA ALA A 249 26.93 25.85 -3.05
C ALA A 249 26.98 24.32 -3.29
N THR A 250 25.83 23.66 -3.37
CA THR A 250 25.71 22.23 -3.71
C THR A 250 26.06 21.90 -5.16
N CYS A 251 26.14 22.91 -6.01
CA CYS A 251 26.68 22.81 -7.37
C CYS A 251 28.21 22.80 -7.44
N CYS A 252 28.92 23.14 -6.35
CA CYS A 252 30.37 23.24 -6.35
C CYS A 252 31.05 21.87 -6.34
N VAL A 253 32.15 21.76 -7.09
CA VAL A 253 32.96 20.54 -7.12
C VAL A 253 33.64 20.31 -5.77
N ASP A 254 34.15 21.40 -5.16
CA ASP A 254 34.71 21.37 -3.82
C ASP A 254 34.05 22.46 -2.94
N PRO A 255 32.97 22.10 -2.23
CA PRO A 255 32.27 23.05 -1.37
C PRO A 255 32.97 23.31 -0.04
N LEU A 256 34.08 22.62 0.24
CA LEU A 256 34.81 22.74 1.50
C LEU A 256 36.10 23.58 1.31
N ASP A 257 36.15 24.75 1.92
CA ASP A 257 37.36 25.52 1.97
C ASP A 257 38.40 24.84 2.86
N ASN A 258 39.58 24.55 2.31
CA ASN A 258 40.64 23.77 2.99
C ASN A 258 40.21 22.44 3.60
N GLY A 259 39.14 21.81 3.06
CA GLY A 259 38.64 20.51 3.52
C GLY A 259 37.88 20.51 4.85
N THR A 260 37.64 21.66 5.47
CA THR A 260 37.06 21.75 6.81
C THR A 260 35.86 22.69 6.95
N VAL A 261 35.81 23.77 6.15
CA VAL A 261 34.80 24.81 6.30
C VAL A 261 33.92 24.84 5.05
N TRP A 262 32.61 24.84 5.27
CA TRP A 262 31.64 24.97 4.16
C TRP A 262 31.71 26.37 3.54
N ASN A 263 32.08 26.43 2.26
CA ASN A 263 32.12 27.67 1.47
C ASN A 263 30.79 27.87 0.74
N SER A 264 29.89 28.62 1.33
CA SER A 264 28.59 28.96 0.70
C SER A 264 28.69 29.90 -0.49
N GLN A 265 29.88 30.47 -0.78
CA GLN A 265 30.12 31.44 -1.83
C GLN A 265 30.84 30.86 -3.05
N CYS A 266 31.15 29.56 -3.05
CA CYS A 266 31.89 28.91 -4.14
C CYS A 266 31.21 29.07 -5.53
N GLY A 267 29.87 29.12 -5.55
CA GLY A 267 29.09 29.28 -6.77
C GLY A 267 28.80 30.72 -7.20
N VAL A 268 29.28 31.74 -6.47
CA VAL A 268 29.01 33.15 -6.80
C VAL A 268 29.63 33.52 -8.12
N GLY A 269 28.85 34.12 -9.05
CA GLY A 269 29.30 34.53 -10.38
C GLY A 269 29.60 33.36 -11.34
N ALA A 270 29.30 32.14 -10.97
CA ALA A 270 29.62 30.94 -11.77
C ALA A 270 28.93 30.93 -13.15
N GLN A 271 27.74 31.55 -13.29
CA GLN A 271 27.04 31.63 -14.56
C GLN A 271 27.75 32.55 -15.58
N LEU A 272 28.66 33.46 -15.15
CA LEU A 272 29.45 34.33 -16.00
C LEU A 272 30.67 33.62 -16.58
N LEU A 273 31.07 32.50 -16.00
CA LEU A 273 32.22 31.75 -16.45
C LEU A 273 31.91 31.01 -17.77
N ASP A 274 32.92 30.91 -18.62
CA ASP A 274 32.87 29.96 -19.73
C ASP A 274 32.95 28.51 -19.19
N GLU A 275 32.50 27.56 -19.99
CA GLU A 275 32.40 26.16 -19.56
C GLU A 275 33.75 25.58 -19.10
N PHE A 276 34.85 25.97 -19.73
CA PHE A 276 36.17 25.52 -19.38
C PHE A 276 36.60 26.00 -17.97
N SER A 277 36.34 27.26 -17.67
CA SER A 277 36.63 27.84 -16.35
C SER A 277 35.65 27.36 -15.28
N ALA A 278 34.37 27.23 -15.63
CA ALA A 278 33.32 26.78 -14.73
C ALA A 278 33.52 25.33 -14.27
N GLN A 279 34.08 24.45 -15.12
CA GLN A 279 34.34 23.04 -14.79
C GLN A 279 35.24 22.84 -13.59
N SER A 280 36.13 23.79 -13.33
CA SER A 280 37.00 23.71 -12.14
C SER A 280 36.32 24.11 -10.84
N VAL A 281 35.16 24.76 -10.91
CA VAL A 281 34.46 25.32 -9.74
C VAL A 281 33.14 24.59 -9.48
N ILE A 282 32.38 24.33 -10.56
CA ILE A 282 31.03 23.77 -10.44
C ILE A 282 30.82 22.54 -11.35
N PHE A 283 29.82 21.75 -11.03
CA PHE A 283 29.35 20.70 -11.94
C PHE A 283 28.63 21.30 -13.15
N LEU A 284 29.12 21.01 -14.35
CA LEU A 284 28.52 21.53 -15.59
C LEU A 284 27.25 20.77 -16.00
N GLY A 285 27.20 19.49 -15.69
CA GLY A 285 26.11 18.61 -16.12
C GLY A 285 24.80 18.86 -15.36
N GLY A 286 23.69 18.94 -16.10
CA GLY A 286 22.36 19.06 -15.51
C GLY A 286 21.92 17.80 -14.78
N CYS A 287 21.06 18.00 -13.79
CA CYS A 287 20.61 16.93 -12.92
C CYS A 287 19.65 15.95 -13.59
N LEU A 288 18.96 16.33 -14.66
CA LEU A 288 18.16 15.40 -15.46
C LEU A 288 19.03 14.28 -16.07
N GLY A 289 20.18 14.67 -16.62
CA GLY A 289 21.17 13.70 -17.13
C GLY A 289 21.77 12.84 -16.01
N GLY A 290 21.96 13.40 -14.82
CA GLY A 290 22.38 12.69 -13.63
C GLY A 290 21.37 11.63 -13.17
N ILE A 291 20.08 12.01 -13.07
CA ILE A 291 18.97 11.14 -12.74
C ILE A 291 18.84 9.98 -13.74
N SER A 292 18.90 10.30 -15.04
CA SER A 292 18.82 9.28 -16.10
C SER A 292 19.93 8.23 -15.97
N ARG A 293 21.17 8.67 -15.82
CA ARG A 293 22.32 7.77 -15.59
C ARG A 293 22.18 6.94 -14.33
N TRP A 294 21.72 7.56 -13.24
CA TRP A 294 21.50 6.85 -11.98
C TRP A 294 20.44 5.75 -12.13
N ILE A 295 19.30 6.05 -12.79
CA ILE A 295 18.25 5.08 -13.06
C ILE A 295 18.80 3.93 -13.93
N GLU A 296 19.54 4.23 -15.00
CA GLU A 296 20.12 3.22 -15.88
C GLU A 296 21.07 2.28 -15.11
N GLN A 297 21.92 2.84 -14.26
CA GLN A 297 22.85 2.07 -13.44
C GLN A 297 22.13 1.16 -12.42
N HIS A 298 20.98 1.63 -11.89
CA HIS A 298 20.23 0.92 -10.85
C HIS A 298 18.99 0.19 -11.38
N THR A 299 18.80 0.11 -12.70
CA THR A 299 17.62 -0.54 -13.32
C THR A 299 17.42 -1.97 -12.83
N GLY A 300 18.50 -2.74 -12.69
CA GLY A 300 18.43 -4.10 -12.17
C GLY A 300 17.92 -4.18 -10.73
N LEU A 301 18.40 -3.29 -9.86
CA LEU A 301 17.99 -3.22 -8.46
C LEU A 301 16.54 -2.74 -8.33
N ILE A 302 16.15 -1.71 -9.10
CA ILE A 302 14.78 -1.18 -9.12
C ILE A 302 13.81 -2.25 -9.62
N GLY A 303 14.16 -2.93 -10.70
CA GLY A 303 13.35 -4.01 -11.28
C GLY A 303 13.19 -5.20 -10.32
N THR A 304 14.27 -5.64 -9.68
CA THR A 304 14.20 -6.75 -8.70
C THR A 304 13.39 -6.37 -7.48
N ALA A 305 13.52 -5.15 -6.96
CA ALA A 305 12.69 -4.65 -5.86
C ALA A 305 11.21 -4.63 -6.23
N GLY A 306 10.87 -4.16 -7.43
CA GLY A 306 9.49 -4.16 -7.94
C GLY A 306 8.89 -5.57 -8.04
N ILE A 307 9.67 -6.54 -8.53
CA ILE A 307 9.24 -7.95 -8.63
C ILE A 307 9.03 -8.56 -7.24
N ILE A 308 9.91 -8.28 -6.28
CA ILE A 308 9.79 -8.77 -4.89
C ILE A 308 8.53 -8.20 -4.25
N ILE A 309 8.28 -6.89 -4.37
CA ILE A 309 7.09 -6.24 -3.81
C ILE A 309 5.82 -6.88 -4.41
N LEU A 310 5.77 -7.05 -5.73
CA LEU A 310 4.65 -7.70 -6.41
C LEU A 310 4.45 -9.15 -5.92
N GLY A 311 5.53 -9.91 -5.76
CA GLY A 311 5.51 -11.27 -5.24
C GLY A 311 4.93 -11.34 -3.82
N VAL A 312 5.36 -10.45 -2.93
CA VAL A 312 4.84 -10.35 -1.55
C VAL A 312 3.35 -10.01 -1.56
N GLN A 313 2.90 -9.09 -2.40
CA GLN A 313 1.48 -8.72 -2.50
C GLN A 313 0.62 -9.88 -3.02
N ILE A 314 1.07 -10.60 -4.04
CA ILE A 314 0.37 -11.79 -4.55
C ILE A 314 0.30 -12.87 -3.47
N LEU A 315 1.38 -13.12 -2.74
CA LEU A 315 1.40 -14.06 -1.62
C LEU A 315 0.43 -13.64 -0.51
N THR A 316 0.42 -12.36 -0.16
CA THR A 316 -0.51 -11.80 0.84
C THR A 316 -1.96 -11.99 0.41
N LEU A 317 -2.31 -11.75 -0.86
CA LEU A 317 -3.64 -12.02 -1.39
C LEU A 317 -4.00 -13.51 -1.31
N PHE A 318 -3.07 -14.38 -1.67
CA PHE A 318 -3.30 -15.82 -1.60
C PHE A 318 -3.57 -16.29 -0.16
N ILE A 319 -2.77 -15.83 0.80
CA ILE A 319 -2.96 -16.14 2.23
C ILE A 319 -4.31 -15.60 2.72
N THR A 320 -4.63 -14.35 2.38
CA THR A 320 -5.89 -13.70 2.79
C THR A 320 -7.11 -14.41 2.23
N THR A 321 -7.09 -14.83 0.96
CA THR A 321 -8.21 -15.55 0.35
C THR A 321 -8.38 -16.94 0.96
N ARG A 322 -7.30 -17.65 1.24
CA ARG A 322 -7.34 -18.96 1.94
C ARG A 322 -7.92 -18.83 3.34
N LEU A 323 -7.49 -17.82 4.08
CA LEU A 323 -7.99 -17.56 5.42
C LEU A 323 -9.48 -17.18 5.40
N LEU A 324 -9.91 -16.37 4.42
CA LEU A 324 -11.33 -16.03 4.24
C LEU A 324 -12.20 -17.27 3.98
N ASP A 325 -11.75 -18.16 3.10
CA ASP A 325 -12.48 -19.39 2.77
C ASP A 325 -12.59 -20.29 4.01
N SER A 326 -11.51 -20.45 4.77
CA SER A 326 -11.49 -21.21 6.02
C SER A 326 -12.46 -20.65 7.07
N ILE A 327 -12.41 -19.33 7.31
CA ILE A 327 -13.31 -18.66 8.28
C ILE A 327 -14.78 -18.79 7.87
N GLN A 328 -15.10 -18.65 6.58
CA GLN A 328 -16.47 -18.79 6.09
C GLN A 328 -17.00 -20.22 6.23
N TRP A 329 -16.16 -21.20 5.93
CA TRP A 329 -16.51 -22.61 6.09
C TRP A 329 -16.79 -22.97 7.56
N HIS A 330 -15.96 -22.51 8.49
CA HIS A 330 -16.19 -22.71 9.92
C HIS A 330 -17.47 -22.03 10.41
N LYS A 331 -17.75 -20.80 9.99
CA LYS A 331 -18.97 -20.08 10.35
C LYS A 331 -20.24 -20.73 9.77
N ALA A 332 -20.17 -21.31 8.58
CA ALA A 332 -21.30 -22.01 7.97
C ALA A 332 -21.63 -23.34 8.68
N ASN A 333 -20.61 -24.01 9.24
CA ASN A 333 -20.79 -25.31 9.90
C ASN A 333 -21.04 -25.17 11.41
N SER A 334 -20.98 -23.98 12.00
CA SER A 334 -21.25 -23.73 13.42
C SER A 334 -22.69 -23.25 13.69
N ILE A 335 -23.53 -23.15 12.64
CA ILE A 335 -24.99 -22.88 12.70
C ILE A 335 -25.76 -24.18 12.50
#